data_e0e12c6c87ac4230c8666bab076d433f
#
_entry.id   e0e12c6c87ac4230c8666bab076d433f
#
_cell.length_a   1.000
_cell.length_b   1.000
_cell.length_c   1.000
_cell.angle_alpha   90.00
_cell.angle_beta   90.00
_cell.angle_gamma   90.00
#
_symmetry.space_group_name_H-M   'P 1'
#
loop_
_entity.id
_entity.type
_entity.pdbx_description
1 polymer ?
#
loop_
_entity_poly.entity_id
_entity_poly.type
_entity_poly.pdbx_seq_one_letter_code
_entity_poly.pdbx_strand_id
1 'polypeptide(L)'
;MTKLIEPKKYTKTLDLLRSFFLSRGFLEVHTQNRLSILAACEDPETVATYEYNGEVWPLPQTGQMWLEYELLKNPEVPGFFCLSTSYRQEPNPVAGRHEVIFPMFEFEMHGGVEALEEMEKDLVAHL
;
A
#
# COMPACT_ATOMS: atom_id res chain seq x y z
N MET A 1 -2.57 2.48 -22.97
CA MET A 1 -3.91 2.84 -22.42
C MET A 1 -4.04 2.18 -21.06
N THR A 2 -4.25 2.96 -20.02
CA THR A 2 -4.45 2.44 -18.66
C THR A 2 -5.70 1.56 -18.63
N LYS A 3 -5.55 0.34 -18.16
CA LYS A 3 -6.68 -0.59 -18.03
C LYS A 3 -7.62 -0.10 -16.93
N LEU A 4 -8.87 0.17 -17.27
CA LEU A 4 -9.86 0.59 -16.28
C LEU A 4 -10.19 -0.55 -15.32
N ILE A 5 -10.31 -0.21 -14.05
CA ILE A 5 -10.74 -1.14 -12.99
C ILE A 5 -12.23 -1.39 -13.13
N GLU A 6 -12.64 -2.67 -13.15
CA GLU A 6 -14.05 -3.05 -13.14
C GLU A 6 -14.64 -2.88 -11.74
N PRO A 7 -15.60 -1.94 -11.52
CA PRO A 7 -16.05 -1.58 -10.17
C PRO A 7 -16.58 -2.75 -9.34
N LYS A 8 -17.31 -3.67 -9.95
CA LYS A 8 -17.89 -4.83 -9.22
C LYS A 8 -16.82 -5.77 -8.70
N LYS A 9 -15.81 -6.08 -9.53
CA LYS A 9 -14.69 -6.93 -9.12
C LYS A 9 -13.84 -6.24 -8.06
N TYR A 10 -13.58 -4.96 -8.26
CA TYR A 10 -12.82 -4.15 -7.30
C TYR A 10 -13.49 -4.14 -5.91
N THR A 11 -14.79 -3.84 -5.85
CA THR A 11 -15.55 -3.85 -4.59
C THR A 11 -15.47 -5.22 -3.92
N LYS A 12 -15.75 -6.29 -4.67
CA LYS A 12 -15.69 -7.66 -4.12
C LYS A 12 -14.29 -8.01 -3.57
N THR A 13 -13.24 -7.65 -4.30
CA THR A 13 -11.86 -7.90 -3.87
C THR A 13 -11.55 -7.13 -2.58
N LEU A 14 -11.91 -5.86 -2.50
CA LEU A 14 -11.68 -5.07 -1.28
C LEU A 14 -12.47 -5.59 -0.08
N ASP A 15 -13.71 -6.01 -0.27
CA ASP A 15 -14.51 -6.59 0.80
C ASP A 15 -13.87 -7.87 1.37
N LEU A 16 -13.34 -8.73 0.49
CA LEU A 16 -12.63 -9.94 0.89
C LEU A 16 -11.34 -9.60 1.65
N LEU A 17 -10.52 -8.69 1.12
CA LEU A 17 -9.29 -8.24 1.77
C LEU A 17 -9.57 -7.64 3.14
N ARG A 18 -10.50 -6.69 3.23
CA ARG A 18 -10.88 -6.06 4.50
C ARG A 18 -11.41 -7.07 5.51
N SER A 19 -12.31 -7.96 5.11
CA SER A 19 -12.87 -8.98 6.02
C SER A 19 -11.78 -9.90 6.58
N PHE A 20 -10.81 -10.27 5.75
CA PHE A 20 -9.68 -11.08 6.18
C PHE A 20 -8.86 -10.41 7.28
N PHE A 21 -8.41 -9.18 7.07
CA PHE A 21 -7.57 -8.48 8.04
C PHE A 21 -8.33 -8.03 9.28
N LEU A 22 -9.55 -7.51 9.13
CA LEU A 22 -10.38 -7.12 10.28
C LEU A 22 -10.72 -8.30 11.20
N SER A 23 -10.97 -9.49 10.64
CA SER A 23 -11.23 -10.71 11.44
C SER A 23 -10.03 -11.16 12.27
N ARG A 24 -8.83 -10.70 11.92
CA ARG A 24 -7.57 -10.96 12.63
C ARG A 24 -7.16 -9.83 13.60
N GLY A 25 -8.05 -8.83 13.77
CA GLY A 25 -7.82 -7.72 14.69
C GLY A 25 -6.93 -6.61 14.12
N PHE A 26 -6.64 -6.65 12.82
CA PHE A 26 -5.93 -5.55 12.16
C PHE A 26 -6.82 -4.31 12.06
N LEU A 27 -6.20 -3.14 12.07
CA LEU A 27 -6.88 -1.87 11.90
C LEU A 27 -6.58 -1.26 10.52
N GLU A 28 -7.63 -0.74 9.88
CA GLU A 28 -7.46 0.04 8.65
C GLU A 28 -7.07 1.47 8.98
N VAL A 29 -6.03 1.97 8.32
CA VAL A 29 -5.58 3.36 8.50
C VAL A 29 -5.55 4.09 7.17
N HIS A 30 -5.72 5.40 7.23
CA HIS A 30 -5.52 6.29 6.10
C HIS A 30 -4.08 6.79 6.10
N THR A 31 -3.34 6.49 5.05
CA THR A 31 -1.94 6.92 4.94
C THR A 31 -1.82 8.41 4.68
N GLN A 32 -0.82 9.03 5.30
CA GLN A 32 -0.55 10.46 5.13
C GLN A 32 0.37 10.68 3.92
N ASN A 33 -0.06 11.51 2.99
CA ASN A 33 0.70 11.79 1.77
C ASN A 33 1.78 12.86 1.96
N ARG A 34 2.00 13.32 3.18
CA ARG A 34 2.94 14.42 3.51
C ARG A 34 4.24 13.95 4.16
N LEU A 35 4.48 12.68 4.23
CA LEU A 35 5.74 12.18 4.77
C LEU A 35 6.84 12.30 3.73
N SER A 36 8.01 12.73 4.17
CA SER A 36 9.22 12.78 3.34
C SER A 36 9.77 11.38 3.04
N ILE A 37 9.35 10.38 3.83
CA ILE A 37 9.76 8.98 3.66
C ILE A 37 8.58 8.22 3.08
N LEU A 38 8.65 7.88 1.81
CA LEU A 38 7.57 7.20 1.09
C LEU A 38 7.83 5.70 0.92
N ALA A 39 9.09 5.31 0.95
CA ALA A 39 9.52 3.92 0.95
C ALA A 39 11.01 3.82 1.27
N ALA A 40 11.41 2.74 1.93
CA ALA A 40 12.81 2.50 2.27
C ALA A 40 13.63 1.90 1.12
N CYS A 41 12.98 1.30 0.12
CA CYS A 41 13.61 0.53 -0.96
C CYS A 41 13.25 1.01 -2.37
N GLU A 42 12.60 2.15 -2.49
CA GLU A 42 12.21 2.71 -3.79
C GLU A 42 13.37 3.44 -4.46
N ASP A 43 13.39 3.38 -5.79
CA ASP A 43 14.33 4.14 -6.59
C ASP A 43 13.98 5.64 -6.52
N PRO A 44 14.88 6.50 -6.04
CA PRO A 44 14.63 7.94 -5.97
C PRO A 44 14.29 8.57 -7.33
N GLU A 45 14.75 7.98 -8.44
CA GLU A 45 14.47 8.46 -9.80
C GLU A 45 13.00 8.27 -10.20
N THR A 46 12.28 7.38 -9.53
CA THR A 46 10.86 7.12 -9.79
C THR A 46 9.90 7.92 -8.90
N VAL A 47 10.43 8.78 -8.03
CA VAL A 47 9.63 9.66 -7.16
C VAL A 47 9.15 10.87 -7.94
N ALA A 48 7.84 10.98 -8.14
CA ALA A 48 7.22 12.18 -8.67
C ALA A 48 6.93 13.18 -7.53
N THR A 49 6.92 14.45 -7.85
CA THR A 49 6.58 15.52 -6.90
C THR A 49 5.43 16.37 -7.44
N TYR A 50 4.73 17.04 -6.53
CA TYR A 50 3.72 18.02 -6.86
C TYR A 50 3.89 19.29 -6.02
N GLU A 51 3.47 20.41 -6.56
CA GLU A 51 3.45 21.67 -5.84
C GLU A 51 2.05 21.95 -5.29
N TYR A 52 1.97 22.22 -4.01
CA TYR A 52 0.73 22.57 -3.36
C TYR A 52 0.95 23.60 -2.26
N ASN A 53 0.20 24.70 -2.31
CA ASN A 53 0.26 25.77 -1.31
C ASN A 53 1.66 26.35 -1.09
N GLY A 54 2.45 26.50 -2.17
CA GLY A 54 3.80 27.04 -2.15
C GLY A 54 4.88 26.08 -1.66
N GLU A 55 4.56 24.82 -1.45
CA GLU A 55 5.50 23.77 -1.06
C GLU A 55 5.50 22.62 -2.05
N VAL A 56 6.66 21.99 -2.19
CA VAL A 56 6.83 20.81 -3.06
C VAL A 56 6.73 19.55 -2.20
N TRP A 57 5.83 18.66 -2.58
CA TRP A 57 5.55 17.40 -1.89
C TRP A 57 5.80 16.21 -2.81
N PRO A 58 6.34 15.10 -2.30
CA PRO A 58 6.41 13.86 -3.06
C PRO A 58 5.04 13.22 -3.21
N LEU A 59 4.77 12.60 -4.36
CA LEU A 59 3.65 11.69 -4.54
C LEU A 59 4.00 10.33 -3.92
N PRO A 60 3.09 9.69 -3.18
CA PRO A 60 3.37 8.44 -2.51
C PRO A 60 3.57 7.29 -3.50
N GLN A 61 4.54 6.43 -3.21
CA GLN A 61 4.77 5.17 -3.93
C GLN A 61 4.20 3.99 -3.16
N THR A 62 4.11 4.11 -1.83
CA THR A 62 3.63 3.07 -0.91
C THR A 62 3.10 3.71 0.36
N GLY A 63 2.21 3.00 1.06
CA GLY A 63 1.79 3.32 2.42
C GLY A 63 2.58 2.58 3.51
N GLN A 64 3.54 1.72 3.13
CA GLN A 64 4.23 0.81 4.05
C GLN A 64 4.89 1.52 5.23
N MET A 65 5.64 2.59 4.97
CA MET A 65 6.34 3.31 6.05
C MET A 65 5.36 3.94 7.06
N TRP A 66 4.17 4.33 6.61
CA TRP A 66 3.14 4.79 7.52
C TRP A 66 2.54 3.66 8.34
N LEU A 67 2.33 2.50 7.74
CA LEU A 67 1.85 1.31 8.45
C LEU A 67 2.86 0.86 9.52
N GLU A 68 4.15 0.86 9.20
CA GLU A 68 5.22 0.56 10.14
C GLU A 68 5.24 1.58 11.30
N TYR A 69 5.10 2.86 11.02
CA TYR A 69 5.00 3.89 12.05
C TYR A 69 3.83 3.65 13.00
N GLU A 70 2.64 3.31 12.46
CA GLU A 70 1.48 3.01 13.29
C GLU A 70 1.69 1.74 14.13
N LEU A 71 2.33 0.71 13.57
CA LEU A 71 2.65 -0.52 14.29
C LEU A 71 3.64 -0.29 15.43
N LEU A 72 4.68 0.51 15.20
CA LEU A 72 5.66 0.87 16.22
C LEU A 72 5.04 1.72 17.35
N LYS A 73 4.08 2.56 17.01
CA LYS A 73 3.37 3.41 17.97
C LYS A 73 2.33 2.67 18.79
N ASN A 74 1.73 1.62 18.22
CA ASN A 74 0.67 0.82 18.83
C ASN A 74 1.03 -0.67 18.82
N PRO A 75 2.04 -1.10 19.61
CA PRO A 75 2.58 -2.46 19.53
C PRO A 75 1.63 -3.53 20.00
N GLU A 76 0.53 -3.18 20.66
CA GLU A 76 -0.53 -4.11 21.10
C GLU A 76 -1.47 -4.50 19.96
N VAL A 77 -1.48 -3.77 18.85
CA VAL A 77 -2.31 -4.08 17.68
C VAL A 77 -1.62 -5.16 16.84
N PRO A 78 -2.33 -6.22 16.41
CA PRO A 78 -1.72 -7.29 15.61
C PRO A 78 -1.11 -6.82 14.29
N GLY A 79 -1.68 -5.79 13.70
CA GLY A 79 -1.20 -5.20 12.46
C GLY A 79 -2.11 -4.10 11.94
N PHE A 80 -1.64 -3.44 10.91
CA PHE A 80 -2.36 -2.38 10.22
C PHE A 80 -2.42 -2.67 8.73
N PHE A 81 -3.44 -2.16 8.06
CA PHE A 81 -3.54 -2.22 6.61
C PHE A 81 -4.10 -0.92 6.03
N CYS A 82 -3.85 -0.70 4.78
CA CYS A 82 -4.38 0.45 4.06
C CYS A 82 -4.65 0.14 2.59
N LEU A 83 -5.51 0.95 2.00
CA LEU A 83 -5.64 1.08 0.55
C LEU A 83 -4.98 2.40 0.17
N SER A 84 -3.93 2.33 -0.62
CA SER A 84 -3.18 3.48 -1.10
C SER A 84 -3.20 3.58 -2.63
N THR A 85 -2.69 4.67 -3.16
CA THR A 85 -2.41 4.81 -4.60
C THR A 85 -0.90 4.95 -4.76
N SER A 86 -0.31 4.07 -5.56
CA SER A 86 1.09 4.16 -5.93
C SER A 86 1.26 5.04 -7.15
N TYR A 87 2.18 6.00 -7.07
CA TYR A 87 2.61 6.86 -8.16
C TYR A 87 4.05 6.53 -8.51
N ARG A 88 4.28 6.01 -9.71
CA ARG A 88 5.60 5.57 -10.18
C ARG A 88 5.99 6.37 -11.41
N GLN A 89 6.93 7.29 -11.26
CA GLN A 89 7.48 8.03 -12.39
C GLN A 89 8.57 7.21 -13.09
N GLU A 90 8.13 6.14 -13.74
CA GLU A 90 9.04 5.29 -14.50
C GLU A 90 9.62 6.04 -15.71
N PRO A 91 10.95 6.14 -15.84
CA PRO A 91 11.56 6.86 -16.95
C PRO A 91 11.32 6.19 -18.31
N ASN A 92 11.18 4.86 -18.33
CA ASN A 92 10.98 4.08 -19.54
C ASN A 92 9.90 2.99 -19.31
N PRO A 93 8.62 3.36 -19.17
CA PRO A 93 7.58 2.40 -18.87
C PRO A 93 7.32 1.49 -20.08
N VAL A 94 7.29 0.18 -19.84
CA VAL A 94 6.97 -0.83 -20.86
C VAL A 94 5.47 -1.05 -20.87
N ALA A 95 4.83 -0.76 -21.99
CA ALA A 95 3.38 -0.92 -22.16
C ALA A 95 2.93 -2.36 -21.86
N GLY A 96 1.89 -2.51 -21.06
CA GLY A 96 1.35 -3.81 -20.64
C GLY A 96 2.13 -4.49 -19.52
N ARG A 97 3.25 -3.93 -19.08
CA ARG A 97 4.07 -4.45 -17.99
C ARG A 97 4.20 -3.48 -16.83
N HIS A 98 4.36 -2.19 -17.11
CA HIS A 98 4.50 -1.15 -16.10
C HIS A 98 3.24 -0.29 -16.06
N GLU A 99 2.56 -0.31 -14.94
CA GLU A 99 1.55 0.69 -14.60
C GLU A 99 2.24 1.80 -13.78
N VAL A 100 1.89 3.05 -14.10
CA VAL A 100 2.53 4.21 -13.45
C VAL A 100 1.68 4.81 -12.33
N ILE A 101 0.40 4.50 -12.30
CA ILE A 101 -0.54 4.86 -11.23
C ILE A 101 -1.48 3.69 -11.02
N PHE A 102 -1.52 3.15 -9.80
CA PHE A 102 -2.37 2.00 -9.50
C PHE A 102 -2.72 1.93 -8.01
N PRO A 103 -3.88 1.34 -7.65
CA PRO A 103 -4.21 1.09 -6.26
C PRO A 103 -3.35 -0.03 -5.70
N MET A 104 -2.95 0.13 -4.43
CA MET A 104 -2.24 -0.90 -3.65
C MET A 104 -3.01 -1.18 -2.36
N PHE A 105 -3.16 -2.46 -2.05
CA PHE A 105 -3.57 -2.91 -0.73
C PHE A 105 -2.32 -3.42 -0.01
N GLU A 106 -2.02 -2.81 1.12
CA GLU A 106 -0.78 -3.06 1.86
C GLU A 106 -1.10 -3.38 3.31
N PHE A 107 -0.29 -4.20 3.93
CA PHE A 107 -0.38 -4.49 5.36
C PHE A 107 0.99 -4.58 6.02
N GLU A 108 1.04 -4.33 7.32
CA GLU A 108 2.22 -4.45 8.17
C GLU A 108 1.84 -5.19 9.44
N MET A 109 2.70 -6.10 9.91
CA MET A 109 2.45 -6.93 11.07
C MET A 109 3.73 -7.26 11.84
N HIS A 110 3.58 -7.66 13.09
CA HIS A 110 4.68 -8.22 13.87
C HIS A 110 5.10 -9.59 13.34
N GLY A 111 6.38 -9.88 13.42
CA GLY A 111 6.96 -11.19 13.05
C GLY A 111 8.03 -11.09 11.98
N GLY A 112 8.57 -12.24 11.59
CA GLY A 112 9.56 -12.38 10.53
C GLY A 112 8.97 -12.98 9.27
N VAL A 113 9.85 -13.47 8.39
CA VAL A 113 9.49 -14.03 7.08
C VAL A 113 8.51 -15.20 7.20
N GLU A 114 8.68 -16.08 8.18
CA GLU A 114 7.81 -17.24 8.38
C GLU A 114 6.38 -16.83 8.72
N ALA A 115 6.20 -15.81 9.57
CA ALA A 115 4.88 -15.28 9.90
C ALA A 115 4.21 -14.60 8.70
N LEU A 116 5.00 -13.91 7.88
CA LEU A 116 4.53 -13.30 6.64
C LEU A 116 4.06 -14.36 5.64
N GLU A 117 4.85 -15.41 5.41
CA GLU A 117 4.47 -16.51 4.51
C GLU A 117 3.18 -17.21 4.95
N GLU A 118 2.98 -17.44 6.25
CA GLU A 118 1.74 -18.01 6.77
C GLU A 118 0.55 -17.08 6.52
N MET A 119 0.70 -15.79 6.78
CA MET A 119 -0.34 -14.79 6.52
C MET A 119 -0.71 -14.73 5.04
N GLU A 120 0.27 -14.76 4.15
CA GLU A 120 0.05 -14.75 2.70
C GLU A 120 -0.66 -16.00 2.21
N LYS A 121 -0.29 -17.19 2.72
CA LYS A 121 -0.98 -18.46 2.41
C LYS A 121 -2.45 -18.41 2.84
N ASP A 122 -2.71 -17.94 4.05
CA ASP A 122 -4.06 -17.80 4.58
C ASP A 122 -4.87 -16.78 3.76
N LEU A 123 -4.27 -15.67 3.37
CA LEU A 123 -4.91 -14.65 2.54
C LEU A 123 -5.30 -15.21 1.17
N VAL A 124 -4.38 -15.91 0.50
CA VAL A 124 -4.67 -16.54 -0.80
C VAL A 124 -5.78 -17.58 -0.70
N ALA A 125 -5.81 -18.36 0.40
CA ALA A 125 -6.87 -19.32 0.65
C ALA A 125 -8.25 -18.67 0.92
N HIS A 126 -8.26 -17.43 1.41
CA HIS A 126 -9.48 -16.66 1.68
C HIS A 126 -10.08 -16.02 0.41
N LEU A 127 -9.25 -15.67 -0.56
CA LEU A 127 -9.65 -15.00 -1.82
C LEU A 127 -10.28 -15.96 -2.83
#